data_70e3dde28df58cbec27b1c339531bf7a
#
_entry.id   70e3dde28df58cbec27b1c339531bf7a
#
_cell.length_a   1.000
_cell.length_b   1.000
_cell.length_c   1.000
_cell.angle_alpha   90.00
_cell.angle_beta   90.00
_cell.angle_gamma   90.00
#
_symmetry.space_group_name_H-M   'P 1'
#
loop_
_entity.id
_entity.type
_entity.pdbx_description
1 polymer ?
#
loop_
_entity_poly.entity_id
_entity_poly.type
_entity_poly.pdbx_seq_one_letter_code
_entity_poly.pdbx_strand_id
1 'polypeptide(L)'
;MVKIRMARGGAKRKPFYSIVATDSRKRRDSGYIERIGFFNPVARGQEVRLQLDEDRLAYWASQGAQISDRVKQLVKEHKDPSIREKRVAAAEAKIAADAAKVAAAEKAAADAAAKEAAEAKAAEEAEAKAAAEAEAAAAAEVEEAPAEEAAEDKAAE
;
A
#
# COMPACT_ATOMS: atom_id res chain seq x y z
N MET A 1 15.33 -17.60 -35.81
CA MET A 1 14.27 -16.60 -35.77
C MET A 1 14.76 -15.40 -34.99
N VAL A 2 14.74 -14.22 -35.61
CA VAL A 2 15.21 -12.97 -34.95
C VAL A 2 14.11 -12.36 -34.12
N LYS A 3 14.47 -11.91 -32.89
CA LYS A 3 13.58 -11.16 -31.99
C LYS A 3 14.21 -9.84 -31.58
N ILE A 4 13.40 -8.79 -31.55
CA ILE A 4 13.78 -7.49 -31.01
C ILE A 4 13.30 -7.46 -29.56
N ARG A 5 14.25 -7.41 -28.63
CA ARG A 5 13.98 -7.47 -27.19
C ARG A 5 14.93 -6.59 -26.40
N MET A 6 14.68 -6.44 -25.10
CA MET A 6 15.55 -5.71 -24.20
C MET A 6 16.54 -6.67 -23.52
N ALA A 7 17.83 -6.36 -23.64
CA ALA A 7 18.90 -6.95 -22.84
C ALA A 7 19.13 -6.07 -21.61
N ARG A 8 19.27 -6.68 -20.43
CA ARG A 8 19.50 -5.95 -19.19
C ARG A 8 20.99 -5.83 -18.92
N GLY A 9 21.43 -4.60 -18.67
CA GLY A 9 22.75 -4.26 -18.16
C GLY A 9 22.64 -3.39 -16.90
N GLY A 10 23.75 -2.80 -16.51
CA GLY A 10 23.82 -1.93 -15.33
C GLY A 10 23.86 -2.66 -14.00
N ALA A 11 23.88 -1.90 -12.90
CA ALA A 11 23.95 -2.42 -11.55
C ALA A 11 22.58 -2.91 -11.02
N LYS A 12 22.59 -3.63 -9.87
CA LYS A 12 21.38 -4.20 -9.25
C LYS A 12 20.27 -3.18 -9.03
N ARG A 13 20.61 -1.97 -8.55
CA ARG A 13 19.66 -0.88 -8.27
C ARG A 13 19.57 0.18 -9.37
N LYS A 14 20.43 0.13 -10.41
CA LYS A 14 20.43 1.03 -11.56
C LYS A 14 20.39 0.21 -12.86
N PRO A 15 19.24 -0.40 -13.18
CA PRO A 15 19.11 -1.18 -14.40
C PRO A 15 19.18 -0.27 -15.63
N PHE A 16 19.89 -0.73 -16.67
CA PHE A 16 19.95 -0.12 -17.97
C PHE A 16 19.60 -1.15 -19.03
N TYR A 17 18.75 -0.81 -19.96
CA TYR A 17 18.28 -1.76 -20.97
C TYR A 17 18.73 -1.34 -22.35
N SER A 18 19.38 -2.27 -23.06
CA SER A 18 19.69 -2.12 -24.47
C SER A 18 18.58 -2.79 -25.29
N ILE A 19 18.04 -2.10 -26.29
CA ILE A 19 17.09 -2.66 -27.26
C ILE A 19 17.92 -3.28 -28.37
N VAL A 20 17.80 -4.59 -28.55
CA VAL A 20 18.70 -5.37 -29.41
C VAL A 20 17.93 -6.33 -30.30
N ALA A 21 18.42 -6.50 -31.54
CA ALA A 21 18.05 -7.60 -32.40
C ALA A 21 18.92 -8.81 -32.11
N THR A 22 18.31 -9.94 -31.78
CA THR A 22 19.02 -11.17 -31.39
C THR A 22 18.26 -12.43 -31.81
N ASP A 23 18.93 -13.55 -31.85
CA ASP A 23 18.27 -14.85 -32.04
C ASP A 23 17.42 -15.21 -30.83
N SER A 24 16.22 -15.74 -31.09
CA SER A 24 15.28 -16.17 -30.07
C SER A 24 15.82 -17.25 -29.11
N ARG A 25 16.77 -18.07 -29.57
CA ARG A 25 17.40 -19.18 -28.82
C ARG A 25 18.45 -18.69 -27.82
N LYS A 26 19.03 -17.49 -28.06
CA LYS A 26 20.07 -16.95 -27.17
C LYS A 26 19.49 -16.46 -25.85
N ARG A 27 20.29 -16.48 -24.81
CA ARG A 27 19.94 -15.92 -23.51
C ARG A 27 19.69 -14.40 -23.64
N ARG A 28 18.87 -13.82 -22.74
CA ARG A 28 18.47 -12.41 -22.77
C ARG A 28 19.67 -11.44 -22.86
N ASP A 29 20.67 -11.65 -22.04
CA ASP A 29 21.81 -10.73 -21.85
C ASP A 29 23.08 -11.23 -22.55
N SER A 30 22.97 -12.26 -23.42
CA SER A 30 24.09 -12.76 -24.23
C SER A 30 24.27 -11.92 -25.50
N GLY A 31 25.27 -12.28 -26.32
CA GLY A 31 25.57 -11.61 -27.57
C GLY A 31 24.35 -11.39 -28.46
N TYR A 32 24.26 -10.24 -29.05
CA TYR A 32 23.24 -9.79 -29.96
C TYR A 32 23.81 -9.53 -31.36
N ILE A 33 22.95 -9.42 -32.37
CA ILE A 33 23.35 -9.12 -33.76
C ILE A 33 23.59 -7.62 -33.89
N GLU A 34 22.61 -6.82 -33.41
CA GLU A 34 22.68 -5.37 -33.52
C GLU A 34 21.98 -4.71 -32.31
N ARG A 35 22.51 -3.55 -31.89
CA ARG A 35 21.88 -2.69 -30.90
C ARG A 35 21.14 -1.58 -31.64
N ILE A 36 19.82 -1.52 -31.47
CA ILE A 36 18.90 -0.56 -32.09
C ILE A 36 18.71 0.68 -31.21
N GLY A 37 18.87 0.54 -29.89
CA GLY A 37 18.68 1.66 -28.99
C GLY A 37 18.89 1.29 -27.54
N PHE A 38 18.48 2.19 -26.64
CA PHE A 38 18.53 1.94 -25.20
C PHE A 38 17.34 2.55 -24.46
N PHE A 39 17.08 2.00 -23.28
CA PHE A 39 16.07 2.49 -22.35
C PHE A 39 16.63 2.56 -20.95
N ASN A 40 16.64 3.75 -20.36
CA ASN A 40 17.03 4.00 -18.98
C ASN A 40 15.77 4.30 -18.12
N PRO A 41 15.28 3.36 -17.30
CA PRO A 41 14.08 3.59 -16.47
C PRO A 41 14.33 4.55 -15.30
N VAL A 42 15.59 4.71 -14.90
CA VAL A 42 16.02 5.49 -13.71
C VAL A 42 16.54 6.87 -14.12
N ALA A 43 16.41 7.25 -15.39
CA ALA A 43 16.85 8.55 -15.88
C ALA A 43 16.23 9.70 -15.08
N ARG A 44 17.07 10.65 -14.62
CA ARG A 44 16.67 11.84 -13.85
C ARG A 44 17.16 13.10 -14.54
N GLY A 45 16.38 14.16 -14.40
CA GLY A 45 16.74 15.46 -14.94
C GLY A 45 16.87 15.44 -16.47
N GLN A 46 18.01 15.85 -16.98
CA GLN A 46 18.29 15.97 -18.41
C GLN A 46 18.80 14.66 -19.07
N GLU A 47 18.87 13.56 -18.33
CA GLU A 47 19.32 12.29 -18.92
C GLU A 47 18.33 11.77 -19.96
N VAL A 48 18.86 11.31 -21.10
CA VAL A 48 18.05 10.67 -22.15
C VAL A 48 17.53 9.33 -21.65
N ARG A 49 16.21 9.24 -21.49
CA ARG A 49 15.55 8.03 -21.01
C ARG A 49 15.40 6.96 -22.06
N LEU A 50 15.06 7.35 -23.27
CA LEU A 50 14.79 6.46 -24.38
C LEU A 50 15.43 7.03 -25.65
N GLN A 51 16.26 6.22 -26.27
CA GLN A 51 16.78 6.48 -27.60
C GLN A 51 16.52 5.25 -28.46
N LEU A 52 15.94 5.46 -29.61
CA LEU A 52 15.58 4.40 -30.54
C LEU A 52 15.90 4.85 -31.97
N ASP A 53 16.55 3.97 -32.71
CA ASP A 53 16.76 4.13 -34.16
C ASP A 53 15.55 3.49 -34.88
N GLU A 54 14.68 4.34 -35.44
CA GLU A 54 13.45 3.88 -36.10
C GLU A 54 13.76 3.22 -37.44
N ASP A 55 14.78 3.66 -38.18
CA ASP A 55 15.15 3.10 -39.44
C ASP A 55 15.65 1.67 -39.30
N ARG A 56 16.50 1.43 -38.31
CA ARG A 56 17.01 0.09 -38.01
C ARG A 56 15.90 -0.83 -37.47
N LEU A 57 14.99 -0.30 -36.70
CA LEU A 57 13.81 -1.05 -36.21
C LEU A 57 12.90 -1.45 -37.36
N ALA A 58 12.64 -0.55 -38.31
CA ALA A 58 11.83 -0.81 -39.51
C ALA A 58 12.51 -1.85 -40.40
N TYR A 59 13.83 -1.75 -40.61
CA TYR A 59 14.60 -2.74 -41.33
C TYR A 59 14.45 -4.15 -40.78
N TRP A 60 14.64 -4.33 -39.49
CA TRP A 60 14.49 -5.65 -38.86
C TRP A 60 13.04 -6.16 -38.87
N ALA A 61 12.06 -5.25 -38.74
CA ALA A 61 10.65 -5.61 -38.89
C ALA A 61 10.33 -6.11 -40.30
N SER A 62 10.87 -5.48 -41.35
CA SER A 62 10.72 -5.92 -42.76
C SER A 62 11.38 -7.28 -43.01
N GLN A 63 12.47 -7.60 -42.32
CA GLN A 63 13.12 -8.89 -42.33
C GLN A 63 12.37 -9.99 -41.51
N GLY A 64 11.19 -9.67 -40.98
CA GLY A 64 10.36 -10.62 -40.23
C GLY A 64 10.80 -10.82 -38.78
N ALA A 65 11.54 -9.89 -38.19
CA ALA A 65 11.89 -9.97 -36.76
C ALA A 65 10.66 -9.74 -35.86
N GLN A 66 10.48 -10.59 -34.85
CA GLN A 66 9.41 -10.44 -33.89
C GLN A 66 9.76 -9.38 -32.84
N ILE A 67 8.92 -8.36 -32.71
CA ILE A 67 9.08 -7.30 -31.72
C ILE A 67 8.39 -7.72 -30.43
N SER A 68 9.11 -7.70 -29.30
CA SER A 68 8.51 -7.99 -27.98
C SER A 68 7.53 -6.89 -27.58
N ASP A 69 6.50 -7.23 -26.79
CA ASP A 69 5.43 -6.30 -26.41
C ASP A 69 5.95 -5.09 -25.64
N ARG A 70 6.97 -5.28 -24.82
CA ARG A 70 7.60 -4.15 -24.11
C ARG A 70 8.29 -3.18 -25.07
N VAL A 71 8.98 -3.69 -26.10
CA VAL A 71 9.58 -2.83 -27.13
C VAL A 71 8.50 -2.11 -27.93
N LYS A 72 7.38 -2.76 -28.27
CA LYS A 72 6.24 -2.09 -28.94
C LYS A 72 5.71 -0.90 -28.11
N GLN A 73 5.62 -1.06 -26.78
CA GLN A 73 5.22 0.03 -25.90
C GLN A 73 6.23 1.19 -25.91
N LEU A 74 7.54 0.89 -25.87
CA LEU A 74 8.58 1.91 -25.94
C LEU A 74 8.60 2.65 -27.27
N VAL A 75 8.36 1.95 -28.39
CA VAL A 75 8.21 2.58 -29.72
C VAL A 75 7.04 3.55 -29.73
N LYS A 76 5.90 3.18 -29.13
CA LYS A 76 4.76 4.09 -28.97
C LYS A 76 5.11 5.29 -28.09
N GLU A 77 5.80 5.06 -26.98
CA GLU A 77 6.26 6.16 -26.09
C GLU A 77 7.26 7.09 -26.79
N HIS A 78 8.08 6.58 -27.72
CA HIS A 78 9.02 7.39 -28.51
C HIS A 78 8.30 8.28 -29.51
N LYS A 79 7.29 7.74 -30.20
CA LYS A 79 6.49 8.49 -31.18
C LYS A 79 5.56 9.51 -30.51
N ASP A 80 4.92 9.13 -29.39
CA ASP A 80 3.94 9.94 -28.68
C ASP A 80 4.36 10.15 -27.22
N PRO A 81 5.10 11.22 -26.89
CA PRO A 81 5.51 11.52 -25.52
C PRO A 81 4.34 11.76 -24.57
N SER A 82 3.18 12.18 -25.08
CA SER A 82 1.95 12.37 -24.28
C SER A 82 1.44 11.09 -23.61
N ILE A 83 1.74 9.91 -24.19
CA ILE A 83 1.39 8.61 -23.59
C ILE A 83 2.12 8.41 -22.26
N ARG A 84 3.36 8.87 -22.17
CA ARG A 84 4.14 8.82 -20.93
C ARG A 84 3.54 9.72 -19.85
N GLU A 85 3.22 10.95 -20.21
CA GLU A 85 2.63 11.93 -19.27
C GLU A 85 1.31 11.41 -18.70
N LYS A 86 0.44 10.87 -19.53
CA LYS A 86 -0.81 10.24 -19.09
C LYS A 86 -0.57 9.05 -18.15
N ARG A 87 0.47 8.24 -18.41
CA ARG A 87 0.80 7.10 -17.54
C ARG A 87 1.38 7.54 -16.20
N VAL A 88 2.21 8.58 -16.19
CA VAL A 88 2.75 9.15 -14.94
C VAL A 88 1.61 9.75 -14.13
N ALA A 89 0.76 10.57 -14.72
CA ALA A 89 -0.40 11.14 -14.06
C ALA A 89 -1.37 10.07 -13.51
N ALA A 90 -1.61 9.00 -14.28
CA ALA A 90 -2.44 7.88 -13.81
C ALA A 90 -1.79 7.08 -12.67
N ALA A 91 -0.46 6.97 -12.66
CA ALA A 91 0.26 6.31 -11.57
C ALA A 91 0.23 7.17 -10.29
N GLU A 92 0.43 8.47 -10.41
CA GLU A 92 0.33 9.43 -9.29
C GLU A 92 -1.09 9.47 -8.70
N ALA A 93 -2.11 9.48 -9.55
CA ALA A 93 -3.50 9.41 -9.11
C ALA A 93 -3.82 8.11 -8.35
N LYS A 94 -3.26 6.98 -8.77
CA LYS A 94 -3.40 5.71 -8.03
C LYS A 94 -2.71 5.75 -6.68
N ILE A 95 -1.49 6.25 -6.62
CA ILE A 95 -0.75 6.39 -5.35
C ILE A 95 -1.50 7.30 -4.39
N ALA A 96 -2.05 8.42 -4.87
CA ALA A 96 -2.86 9.33 -4.07
C ALA A 96 -4.16 8.66 -3.57
N ALA A 97 -4.82 7.88 -4.43
CA ALA A 97 -6.04 7.14 -4.05
C ALA A 97 -5.75 6.04 -3.02
N ASP A 98 -4.62 5.33 -3.15
CA ASP A 98 -4.22 4.31 -2.19
C ASP A 98 -3.81 4.94 -0.86
N ALA A 99 -3.11 6.07 -0.87
CA ALA A 99 -2.78 6.85 0.33
C ALA A 99 -4.05 7.37 1.05
N ALA A 100 -5.04 7.85 0.29
CA ALA A 100 -6.31 8.27 0.86
C ALA A 100 -7.11 7.12 1.50
N LYS A 101 -7.07 5.92 0.90
CA LYS A 101 -7.70 4.72 1.48
C LYS A 101 -7.01 4.29 2.78
N VAL A 102 -5.69 4.33 2.82
CA VAL A 102 -4.93 4.00 4.04
C VAL A 102 -5.26 5.00 5.15
N ALA A 103 -5.26 6.30 4.86
CA ALA A 103 -5.62 7.33 5.82
C ALA A 103 -7.08 7.22 6.32
N ALA A 104 -8.01 6.84 5.45
CA ALA A 104 -9.40 6.59 5.83
C ALA A 104 -9.54 5.35 6.73
N ALA A 105 -8.80 4.27 6.42
CA ALA A 105 -8.78 3.06 7.24
C ALA A 105 -8.15 3.32 8.63
N GLU A 106 -7.11 4.14 8.69
CA GLU A 106 -6.45 4.51 9.95
C GLU A 106 -7.37 5.36 10.84
N LYS A 107 -8.10 6.31 10.24
CA LYS A 107 -9.12 7.08 10.96
C LYS A 107 -10.26 6.20 11.47
N ALA A 108 -10.77 5.30 10.65
CA ALA A 108 -11.83 4.37 11.07
C ALA A 108 -11.37 3.45 12.21
N ALA A 109 -10.12 3.01 12.20
CA ALA A 109 -9.54 2.22 13.27
C ALA A 109 -9.37 3.03 14.58
N ALA A 110 -8.94 4.30 14.45
CA ALA A 110 -8.83 5.20 15.60
C ALA A 110 -10.19 5.54 16.22
N ASP A 111 -11.20 5.78 15.39
CA ASP A 111 -12.58 6.04 15.84
C ASP A 111 -13.20 4.81 16.53
N ALA A 112 -12.92 3.60 16.01
CA ALA A 112 -13.36 2.35 16.62
C ALA A 112 -12.68 2.12 17.98
N ALA A 113 -11.38 2.35 18.10
CA ALA A 113 -10.64 2.23 19.35
C ALA A 113 -11.08 3.28 20.38
N ALA A 114 -11.37 4.51 19.96
CA ALA A 114 -11.91 5.55 20.83
C ALA A 114 -13.30 5.20 21.37
N LYS A 115 -14.14 4.58 20.57
CA LYS A 115 -15.47 4.13 20.96
C LYS A 115 -15.42 2.97 21.97
N GLU A 116 -14.53 2.02 21.73
CA GLU A 116 -14.30 0.89 22.65
C GLU A 116 -13.74 1.36 24.01
N ALA A 117 -12.81 2.33 23.99
CA ALA A 117 -12.29 2.93 25.21
C ALA A 117 -13.33 3.76 25.98
N ALA A 118 -14.28 4.40 25.28
CA ALA A 118 -15.39 5.12 25.90
C ALA A 118 -16.43 4.16 26.52
N GLU A 119 -16.74 3.05 25.84
CA GLU A 119 -17.61 2.00 26.38
C GLU A 119 -17.01 1.31 27.61
N ALA A 120 -15.71 1.02 27.58
CA ALA A 120 -15.00 0.43 28.71
C ALA A 120 -15.02 1.35 29.94
N LYS A 121 -14.81 2.65 29.77
CA LYS A 121 -14.90 3.63 30.87
C LYS A 121 -16.33 3.78 31.41
N ALA A 122 -17.32 3.76 30.53
CA ALA A 122 -18.71 3.81 30.98
C ALA A 122 -19.13 2.57 31.76
N ALA A 123 -18.62 1.40 31.38
CA ALA A 123 -18.85 0.15 32.13
C ALA A 123 -18.17 0.16 33.50
N GLU A 124 -16.94 0.65 33.60
CA GLU A 124 -16.20 0.78 34.88
C GLU A 124 -16.87 1.79 35.83
N GLU A 125 -17.39 2.90 35.29
CA GLU A 125 -18.10 3.91 36.07
C GLU A 125 -19.48 3.40 36.56
N ALA A 126 -20.14 2.57 35.77
CA ALA A 126 -21.39 1.91 36.18
C ALA A 126 -21.15 0.85 37.26
N GLU A 127 -20.07 0.09 37.17
CA GLU A 127 -19.69 -0.91 38.16
C GLU A 127 -19.26 -0.27 39.50
N ALA A 128 -18.51 0.82 39.43
CA ALA A 128 -18.13 1.60 40.60
C ALA A 128 -19.35 2.24 41.30
N LYS A 129 -20.34 2.71 40.54
CA LYS A 129 -21.61 3.20 41.13
C LYS A 129 -22.43 2.10 41.79
N ALA A 130 -22.52 0.92 41.15
CA ALA A 130 -23.23 -0.21 41.71
C ALA A 130 -22.56 -0.73 42.99
N ALA A 131 -21.25 -0.73 43.07
CA ALA A 131 -20.49 -1.11 44.26
C ALA A 131 -20.70 -0.10 45.40
N ALA A 132 -20.69 1.20 45.11
CA ALA A 132 -20.96 2.24 46.10
C ALA A 132 -22.40 2.21 46.65
N GLU A 133 -23.37 1.86 45.82
CA GLU A 133 -24.78 1.74 46.19
C GLU A 133 -25.01 0.47 47.04
N ALA A 134 -24.30 -0.62 46.76
CA ALA A 134 -24.32 -1.84 47.55
C ALA A 134 -23.67 -1.64 48.93
N GLU A 135 -22.59 -0.87 49.03
CA GLU A 135 -21.92 -0.54 50.27
C GLU A 135 -22.78 0.39 51.16
N ALA A 136 -23.48 1.35 50.55
CA ALA A 136 -24.43 2.21 51.26
C ALA A 136 -25.67 1.45 51.79
N ALA A 137 -26.16 0.47 51.03
CA ALA A 137 -27.25 -0.40 51.46
C ALA A 137 -26.84 -1.33 52.63
N ALA A 138 -25.62 -1.87 52.60
CA ALA A 138 -25.09 -2.68 53.70
C ALA A 138 -24.82 -1.89 54.98
N ALA A 139 -24.45 -0.60 54.86
CA ALA A 139 -24.27 0.28 56.01
C ALA A 139 -25.60 0.67 56.67
N ALA A 140 -26.69 0.79 55.88
CA ALA A 140 -28.02 1.07 56.41
C ALA A 140 -28.64 -0.12 57.17
N GLU A 141 -28.32 -1.36 56.81
CA GLU A 141 -28.80 -2.57 57.43
C GLU A 141 -28.12 -2.85 58.79
N VAL A 142 -26.90 -2.32 59.00
CA VAL A 142 -26.15 -2.43 60.26
C VAL A 142 -26.63 -1.42 61.33
N GLU A 143 -27.29 -0.31 60.94
CA GLU A 143 -27.78 0.73 61.88
C GLU A 143 -29.19 0.42 62.45
N GLU A 144 -29.93 -0.54 61.88
CA GLU A 144 -31.29 -0.91 62.33
C GLU A 144 -31.30 -2.10 63.34
N ALA A 145 -30.16 -2.75 63.58
CA ALA A 145 -30.12 -3.94 64.48
C ALA A 145 -29.96 -3.74 65.98
N PRO A 146 -29.72 -2.54 66.62
CA PRO A 146 -29.59 -2.43 68.03
C PRO A 146 -30.84 -1.90 68.80
N ALA A 147 -32.03 -1.75 68.18
CA ALA A 147 -33.20 -1.16 68.86
C ALA A 147 -34.23 -2.17 69.39
N GLU A 148 -34.09 -3.46 69.10
CA GLU A 148 -35.08 -4.47 69.50
C GLU A 148 -34.67 -5.29 70.74
N GLU A 149 -33.42 -5.22 71.21
CA GLU A 149 -32.96 -5.99 72.40
C GLU A 149 -33.11 -5.24 73.74
N ALA A 150 -33.59 -4.00 73.77
CA ALA A 150 -33.74 -3.21 75.00
C ALA A 150 -35.20 -3.14 75.55
N ALA A 151 -36.13 -3.85 74.95
CA ALA A 151 -37.56 -3.80 75.38
C ALA A 151 -38.10 -5.02 76.18
N GLU A 152 -37.32 -6.08 76.30
CA GLU A 152 -37.79 -7.31 77.00
C GLU A 152 -37.33 -7.48 78.48
N ASP A 153 -36.51 -6.58 79.01
CA ASP A 153 -36.01 -6.77 80.44
C ASP A 153 -36.69 -5.84 81.43
N LYS A 154 -37.96 -5.44 81.23
CA LYS A 154 -38.75 -4.64 82.21
C LYS A 154 -40.15 -5.17 82.55
N ALA A 155 -40.41 -6.45 82.37
CA ALA A 155 -41.68 -7.05 82.75
C ALA A 155 -41.53 -8.35 83.60
N ALA A 156 -40.65 -8.33 84.61
CA ALA A 156 -40.63 -9.36 85.66
C ALA A 156 -40.00 -8.78 86.93
N GLU A 157 -40.77 -7.96 87.65
CA GLU A 157 -40.78 -7.88 89.15
C GLU A 157 -42.02 -7.15 89.63
#